data_6dbda48f3b28c144b4c7a87120ff61bf
#
_entry.id   6dbda48f3b28c144b4c7a87120ff61bf
#
_cell.length_a   1.000
_cell.length_b   1.000
_cell.length_c   1.000
_cell.angle_alpha   90.00
_cell.angle_beta   90.00
_cell.angle_gamma   90.00
#
_symmetry.space_group_name_H-M   'P 1'
#
loop_
_entity.id
_entity.type
_entity.pdbx_description
1 polymer ?
#
loop_
_entity_poly.entity_id
_entity_poly.type
_entity_poly.pdbx_seq_one_letter_code
_entity_poly.pdbx_strand_id
1 'polypeptide(L)'
;MSLRYFFISVVSLSFILLFLFLPLRIAYSTVDDLFPEISYRDINGTIWSGTFEEVFYGDTLIGNLNTSVGFNKLHIKIDRGRLDLTGDISIAELIMNEVISLSSIKFIFDSDKFGSKLPMKILLSSDNLTLGFDKDRCISSSGRINAMVNDLELFGEVYETSAEANINCENNKLIANFITFPNADLLSGNIVIDNELNYEIFGASRMLEKILEQSLTAGVNVNPSIEFQGNIHSLLR
;
A
#
# COMPACT_ATOMS: atom_id res chain seq x y z
N MET A 1 -21.95 49.28 -20.46
CA MET A 1 -20.87 48.39 -19.96
C MET A 1 -19.59 48.79 -20.68
N SER A 2 -18.53 49.22 -19.99
CA SER A 2 -17.34 49.71 -20.67
C SER A 2 -16.58 48.56 -21.32
N LEU A 3 -16.03 48.77 -22.50
CA LEU A 3 -15.22 47.78 -23.27
C LEU A 3 -14.16 47.07 -22.41
N ARG A 4 -13.66 47.77 -21.39
CA ARG A 4 -12.66 47.25 -20.44
C ARG A 4 -13.22 46.09 -19.60
N TYR A 5 -14.46 46.20 -19.07
CA TYR A 5 -15.08 45.13 -18.28
C TYR A 5 -15.38 43.90 -19.14
N PHE A 6 -15.79 44.13 -20.38
CA PHE A 6 -16.02 43.03 -21.33
C PHE A 6 -14.68 42.27 -21.58
N PHE A 7 -13.59 42.99 -21.85
CA PHE A 7 -12.28 42.37 -22.09
C PHE A 7 -11.76 41.58 -20.87
N ILE A 8 -11.88 42.16 -19.66
CA ILE A 8 -11.50 41.47 -18.40
C ILE A 8 -12.34 40.22 -18.21
N SER A 9 -13.63 40.26 -18.47
CA SER A 9 -14.53 39.10 -18.37
C SER A 9 -14.14 37.97 -19.32
N VAL A 10 -13.84 38.30 -20.58
CA VAL A 10 -13.42 37.32 -21.59
C VAL A 10 -12.08 36.68 -21.23
N VAL A 11 -11.12 37.49 -20.82
CA VAL A 11 -9.81 36.96 -20.39
C VAL A 11 -9.95 36.07 -19.16
N SER A 12 -10.69 36.52 -18.15
CA SER A 12 -10.96 35.71 -16.95
C SER A 12 -11.65 34.40 -17.28
N LEU A 13 -12.66 34.43 -18.14
CA LEU A 13 -13.37 33.21 -18.60
C LEU A 13 -12.41 32.26 -19.34
N SER A 14 -11.53 32.79 -20.18
CA SER A 14 -10.54 31.98 -20.90
C SER A 14 -9.57 31.28 -19.96
N PHE A 15 -9.10 31.98 -18.91
CA PHE A 15 -8.25 31.37 -17.89
C PHE A 15 -8.98 30.27 -17.10
N ILE A 16 -10.23 30.49 -16.74
CA ILE A 16 -11.06 29.48 -16.05
C ILE A 16 -11.22 28.25 -16.94
N LEU A 17 -11.54 28.44 -18.22
CA LEU A 17 -11.68 27.33 -19.17
C LEU A 17 -10.37 26.56 -19.35
N LEU A 18 -9.23 27.26 -19.52
CA LEU A 18 -7.92 26.63 -19.61
C LEU A 18 -7.61 25.79 -18.36
N PHE A 19 -7.92 26.30 -17.17
CA PHE A 19 -7.70 25.57 -15.93
C PHE A 19 -8.63 24.37 -15.79
N LEU A 20 -9.90 24.48 -16.18
CA LEU A 20 -10.87 23.38 -16.14
C LEU A 20 -10.52 22.24 -17.10
N PHE A 21 -9.94 22.54 -18.24
CA PHE A 21 -9.60 21.57 -19.27
C PHE A 21 -8.09 21.27 -19.36
N LEU A 22 -7.31 21.64 -18.33
CA LEU A 22 -5.87 21.38 -18.34
C LEU A 22 -5.60 19.87 -18.43
N PRO A 23 -4.96 19.39 -19.51
CA PRO A 23 -4.67 17.98 -19.69
C PRO A 23 -3.74 17.45 -18.57
N LEU A 24 -4.06 16.29 -18.01
CA LEU A 24 -3.26 15.64 -16.99
C LEU A 24 -1.81 15.42 -17.44
N ARG A 25 -1.61 15.10 -18.72
CA ARG A 25 -0.30 14.89 -19.32
C ARG A 25 0.65 16.09 -19.17
N ILE A 26 0.12 17.32 -19.29
CA ILE A 26 0.93 18.56 -19.12
C ILE A 26 1.32 18.72 -17.66
N ALA A 27 0.38 18.52 -16.73
CA ALA A 27 0.67 18.62 -15.30
C ALA A 27 1.66 17.55 -14.85
N TYR A 28 1.51 16.32 -15.34
CA TYR A 28 2.39 15.21 -14.94
C TYR A 28 3.81 15.37 -15.48
N SER A 29 4.00 15.90 -16.69
CA SER A 29 5.34 16.12 -17.25
C SER A 29 6.25 16.99 -16.40
N THR A 30 5.69 17.75 -15.43
CA THR A 30 6.44 18.56 -14.49
C THR A 30 6.88 17.80 -13.23
N VAL A 31 6.33 16.62 -12.98
CA VAL A 31 6.58 15.81 -11.77
C VAL A 31 7.10 14.39 -12.08
N ASP A 32 7.24 14.05 -13.34
CA ASP A 32 7.71 12.74 -13.80
C ASP A 32 9.08 12.36 -13.20
N ASP A 33 9.96 13.33 -13.10
CA ASP A 33 11.29 13.15 -12.50
C ASP A 33 11.28 12.79 -11.00
N LEU A 34 10.15 13.01 -10.30
CA LEU A 34 10.04 12.71 -8.88
C LEU A 34 9.81 11.23 -8.58
N PHE A 35 9.37 10.46 -9.58
CA PHE A 35 9.03 9.05 -9.42
C PHE A 35 9.68 8.19 -10.51
N PRO A 36 11.02 8.07 -10.53
CA PRO A 36 11.75 7.42 -11.62
C PRO A 36 11.46 5.92 -11.76
N GLU A 37 10.95 5.29 -10.70
CA GLU A 37 10.61 3.87 -10.71
C GLU A 37 9.19 3.58 -11.23
N ILE A 38 8.37 4.62 -11.42
CA ILE A 38 7.01 4.50 -11.94
C ILE A 38 7.02 4.82 -13.43
N SER A 39 6.60 3.87 -14.24
CA SER A 39 6.37 4.06 -15.66
C SER A 39 4.94 3.73 -16.03
N TYR A 40 4.46 4.26 -17.15
CA TYR A 40 3.10 4.06 -17.63
C TYR A 40 3.10 4.09 -19.17
N ARG A 41 2.08 3.49 -19.75
CA ARG A 41 1.94 3.46 -21.20
C ARG A 41 1.34 4.74 -21.78
N ASP A 42 0.27 5.24 -21.17
CA ASP A 42 -0.42 6.45 -21.62
C ASP A 42 -1.09 7.18 -20.46
N ILE A 43 -1.33 8.50 -20.67
CA ILE A 43 -2.06 9.37 -19.73
C ILE A 43 -3.21 10.02 -20.48
N ASN A 44 -4.41 9.86 -19.93
CA ASN A 44 -5.63 10.42 -20.48
C ASN A 44 -6.39 11.25 -19.43
N GLY A 45 -7.17 12.24 -19.92
CA GLY A 45 -8.03 13.06 -19.06
C GLY A 45 -7.42 14.41 -18.66
N THR A 46 -7.97 14.97 -17.60
CA THR A 46 -7.62 16.28 -17.06
C THR A 46 -7.03 16.16 -15.65
N ILE A 47 -6.50 17.26 -15.12
CA ILE A 47 -6.02 17.30 -13.72
C ILE A 47 -7.12 16.99 -12.70
N TRP A 48 -8.38 17.13 -13.07
CA TRP A 48 -9.54 16.86 -12.22
C TRP A 48 -10.00 15.42 -12.25
N SER A 49 -9.81 14.75 -13.39
CA SER A 49 -10.14 13.34 -13.56
C SER A 49 -9.31 12.78 -14.69
N GLY A 50 -8.47 11.82 -14.38
CA GLY A 50 -7.56 11.23 -15.33
C GLY A 50 -7.24 9.77 -15.04
N THR A 51 -6.64 9.15 -16.03
CA THR A 51 -6.23 7.75 -15.99
C THR A 51 -4.81 7.61 -16.53
N PHE A 52 -3.99 6.90 -15.76
CA PHE A 52 -2.70 6.38 -16.23
C PHE A 52 -2.92 4.92 -16.59
N GLU A 53 -2.68 4.60 -17.84
CA GLU A 53 -2.87 3.25 -18.36
C GLU A 53 -1.60 2.43 -18.21
N GLU A 54 -1.76 1.16 -17.79
CA GLU A 54 -0.65 0.21 -17.62
C GLU A 54 0.51 0.81 -16.79
N VAL A 55 0.22 1.14 -15.54
CA VAL A 55 1.24 1.64 -14.60
C VAL A 55 2.12 0.48 -14.15
N PHE A 56 3.42 0.69 -14.26
CA PHE A 56 4.45 -0.25 -13.80
C PHE A 56 5.23 0.36 -12.64
N TYR A 57 5.64 -0.46 -11.71
CA TYR A 57 6.68 -0.18 -10.73
C TYR A 57 7.88 -1.08 -11.04
N GLY A 58 8.97 -0.48 -11.53
CA GLY A 58 10.02 -1.24 -12.19
C GLY A 58 9.46 -2.04 -13.39
N ASP A 59 9.63 -3.36 -13.35
CA ASP A 59 9.12 -4.28 -14.40
C ASP A 59 7.74 -4.89 -14.04
N THR A 60 7.16 -4.52 -12.89
CA THR A 60 5.92 -5.13 -12.40
C THR A 60 4.71 -4.28 -12.78
N LEU A 61 3.78 -4.86 -13.56
CA LEU A 61 2.51 -4.22 -13.88
C LEU A 61 1.64 -4.14 -12.62
N ILE A 62 1.35 -2.92 -12.17
CA ILE A 62 0.46 -2.66 -11.01
C ILE A 62 -0.99 -2.64 -11.46
N GLY A 63 -1.29 -1.96 -12.56
CA GLY A 63 -2.65 -1.82 -13.12
C GLY A 63 -2.89 -0.44 -13.72
N ASN A 64 -4.14 -0.07 -13.90
CA ASN A 64 -4.52 1.27 -14.31
C ASN A 64 -4.77 2.14 -13.09
N LEU A 65 -4.14 3.31 -13.02
CA LEU A 65 -4.35 4.28 -11.95
C LEU A 65 -5.36 5.34 -12.41
N ASN A 66 -6.52 5.34 -11.80
CA ASN A 66 -7.56 6.33 -12.01
C ASN A 66 -7.53 7.36 -10.88
N THR A 67 -7.56 8.63 -11.22
CA THR A 67 -7.55 9.73 -10.27
C THR A 67 -8.75 10.64 -10.50
N SER A 68 -9.36 11.13 -9.42
CA SER A 68 -10.39 12.17 -9.51
C SER A 68 -10.31 13.11 -8.32
N VAL A 69 -10.35 14.41 -8.60
CA VAL A 69 -10.27 15.47 -7.59
C VAL A 69 -11.68 15.85 -7.15
N GLY A 70 -11.98 15.61 -5.87
CA GLY A 70 -13.16 16.12 -5.19
C GLY A 70 -12.90 17.48 -4.54
N PHE A 71 -13.81 17.94 -3.68
CA PHE A 71 -13.70 19.26 -3.03
C PHE A 71 -12.44 19.41 -2.17
N ASN A 72 -12.04 18.38 -1.41
CA ASN A 72 -10.87 18.39 -0.54
C ASN A 72 -10.11 17.06 -0.56
N LYS A 73 -10.43 16.20 -1.51
CA LYS A 73 -9.86 14.86 -1.59
C LYS A 73 -9.48 14.54 -3.02
N LEU A 74 -8.33 13.90 -3.18
CA LEU A 74 -7.95 13.22 -4.38
C LEU A 74 -8.31 11.73 -4.21
N HIS A 75 -9.31 11.27 -4.94
CA HIS A 75 -9.67 9.86 -5.00
C HIS A 75 -8.69 9.15 -5.93
N ILE A 76 -8.15 8.05 -5.46
CA ILE A 76 -7.28 7.17 -6.24
C ILE A 76 -7.91 5.79 -6.33
N LYS A 77 -7.81 5.19 -7.52
CA LYS A 77 -8.24 3.82 -7.76
C LYS A 77 -7.25 3.14 -8.68
N ILE A 78 -6.70 2.02 -8.26
CA ILE A 78 -5.91 1.12 -9.10
C ILE A 78 -6.79 -0.08 -9.41
N ASP A 79 -6.92 -0.43 -10.67
CA ASP A 79 -7.67 -1.59 -11.14
C ASP A 79 -7.02 -2.20 -12.40
N ARG A 80 -7.60 -3.30 -12.87
CA ARG A 80 -7.17 -4.01 -14.10
C ARG A 80 -5.71 -4.47 -14.10
N GLY A 81 -5.14 -4.69 -12.93
CA GLY A 81 -3.78 -5.14 -12.77
C GLY A 81 -3.64 -6.21 -11.69
N ARG A 82 -2.47 -6.26 -11.12
CA ARG A 82 -2.14 -7.19 -10.04
C ARG A 82 -2.63 -6.70 -8.68
N LEU A 83 -2.82 -5.39 -8.54
CA LEU A 83 -3.30 -4.73 -7.33
C LEU A 83 -4.65 -4.08 -7.60
N ASP A 84 -5.64 -4.40 -6.75
CA ASP A 84 -6.88 -3.65 -6.67
C ASP A 84 -6.81 -2.76 -5.42
N LEU A 85 -6.80 -1.44 -5.61
CA LEU A 85 -6.69 -0.46 -4.52
C LEU A 85 -7.61 0.73 -4.77
N THR A 86 -8.27 1.17 -3.71
CA THR A 86 -8.99 2.46 -3.68
C THR A 86 -8.62 3.21 -2.41
N GLY A 87 -8.59 4.52 -2.48
CA GLY A 87 -8.31 5.37 -1.33
C GLY A 87 -8.49 6.85 -1.63
N ASP A 88 -8.43 7.64 -0.58
CA ASP A 88 -8.56 9.09 -0.62
C ASP A 88 -7.30 9.73 -0.05
N ILE A 89 -6.75 10.73 -0.73
CA ILE A 89 -5.67 11.59 -0.24
C ILE A 89 -6.27 12.94 0.14
N SER A 90 -5.97 13.44 1.35
CA SER A 90 -6.38 14.76 1.79
C SER A 90 -5.54 15.85 1.09
N ILE A 91 -6.17 16.66 0.24
CA ILE A 91 -5.49 17.75 -0.47
C ILE A 91 -5.09 18.86 0.50
N ALA A 92 -5.94 19.17 1.49
CA ALA A 92 -5.65 20.21 2.47
C ALA A 92 -4.42 19.87 3.32
N GLU A 93 -4.31 18.62 3.80
CA GLU A 93 -3.15 18.20 4.59
C GLU A 93 -1.87 18.18 3.77
N LEU A 94 -1.96 17.74 2.51
CA LEU A 94 -0.83 17.74 1.60
C LEU A 94 -0.29 19.16 1.34
N ILE A 95 -1.17 20.13 1.09
CA ILE A 95 -0.76 21.51 0.75
C ILE A 95 -0.37 22.31 1.98
N MET A 96 -1.10 22.15 3.11
CA MET A 96 -0.88 23.00 4.28
C MET A 96 0.18 22.47 5.23
N ASN A 97 0.31 21.14 5.33
CA ASN A 97 1.15 20.49 6.34
C ASN A 97 2.28 19.64 5.71
N GLU A 98 2.33 19.53 4.39
CA GLU A 98 3.23 18.60 3.67
C GLU A 98 3.08 17.14 4.12
N VAL A 99 1.88 16.80 4.64
CA VAL A 99 1.53 15.46 5.14
C VAL A 99 0.70 14.73 4.09
N ILE A 100 1.13 13.53 3.72
CA ILE A 100 0.35 12.63 2.89
C ILE A 100 -0.57 11.84 3.79
N SER A 101 -1.85 12.19 3.82
CA SER A 101 -2.88 11.49 4.57
C SER A 101 -3.75 10.68 3.62
N LEU A 102 -3.59 9.37 3.70
CA LEU A 102 -4.36 8.37 2.96
C LEU A 102 -5.48 7.86 3.87
N SER A 103 -6.72 7.94 3.43
CA SER A 103 -7.89 7.47 4.19
C SER A 103 -8.77 6.55 3.36
N SER A 104 -9.60 5.77 4.04
CA SER A 104 -10.53 4.84 3.38
C SER A 104 -9.85 3.88 2.41
N ILE A 105 -8.61 3.49 2.70
CA ILE A 105 -7.85 2.59 1.84
C ILE A 105 -8.51 1.22 1.90
N LYS A 106 -8.91 0.73 0.72
CA LYS A 106 -9.33 -0.64 0.49
C LYS A 106 -8.40 -1.24 -0.53
N PHE A 107 -7.85 -2.38 -0.25
CA PHE A 107 -7.01 -3.08 -1.20
C PHE A 107 -7.21 -4.59 -1.16
N ILE A 108 -6.92 -5.22 -2.28
CA ILE A 108 -6.78 -6.67 -2.42
C ILE A 108 -5.46 -6.92 -3.14
N PHE A 109 -4.58 -7.63 -2.48
CA PHE A 109 -3.31 -8.11 -3.03
C PHE A 109 -3.34 -9.63 -3.08
N ASP A 110 -3.02 -10.19 -4.24
CA ASP A 110 -2.97 -11.63 -4.48
C ASP A 110 -1.55 -11.99 -4.95
N SER A 111 -0.84 -12.76 -4.15
CA SER A 111 0.55 -13.15 -4.45
C SER A 111 0.69 -13.94 -5.76
N ASP A 112 -0.32 -14.72 -6.15
CA ASP A 112 -0.30 -15.47 -7.41
C ASP A 112 -0.27 -14.54 -8.62
N LYS A 113 -0.97 -13.40 -8.54
CA LYS A 113 -0.96 -12.39 -9.61
C LYS A 113 0.40 -11.70 -9.75
N PHE A 114 1.18 -11.62 -8.68
CA PHE A 114 2.52 -11.02 -8.69
C PHE A 114 3.61 -11.99 -9.14
N GLY A 115 3.27 -13.26 -9.38
CA GLY A 115 4.24 -14.28 -9.78
C GLY A 115 5.27 -14.55 -8.69
N SER A 116 4.86 -14.35 -7.43
CA SER A 116 5.74 -14.57 -6.28
C SER A 116 6.20 -16.03 -6.27
N LYS A 117 7.50 -16.22 -6.04
CA LYS A 117 8.09 -17.55 -5.85
C LYS A 117 7.92 -18.06 -4.42
N LEU A 118 6.97 -17.49 -3.68
CA LEU A 118 6.67 -17.92 -2.32
C LEU A 118 6.11 -19.35 -2.36
N PRO A 119 6.49 -20.21 -1.43
CA PRO A 119 5.97 -21.58 -1.34
C PRO A 119 4.52 -21.62 -0.83
N MET A 120 3.87 -20.49 -0.73
CA MET A 120 2.51 -20.32 -0.23
C MET A 120 1.79 -19.23 -1.01
N LYS A 121 0.46 -19.31 -1.07
CA LYS A 121 -0.39 -18.28 -1.66
C LYS A 121 -0.90 -17.35 -0.58
N ILE A 122 -0.69 -16.06 -0.76
CA ILE A 122 -1.10 -15.02 0.19
C ILE A 122 -2.10 -14.09 -0.48
N LEU A 123 -3.28 -13.96 0.12
CA LEU A 123 -4.27 -12.97 -0.23
C LEU A 123 -4.35 -11.95 0.92
N LEU A 124 -3.92 -10.71 0.67
CA LEU A 124 -4.04 -9.62 1.63
C LEU A 124 -5.22 -8.72 1.23
N SER A 125 -5.97 -8.28 2.23
CA SER A 125 -7.08 -7.34 2.01
C SER A 125 -7.23 -6.37 3.17
N SER A 126 -7.74 -5.19 2.88
CA SER A 126 -8.18 -4.21 3.88
C SER A 126 -9.42 -3.49 3.39
N ASP A 127 -10.35 -3.20 4.30
CA ASP A 127 -11.59 -2.49 3.99
C ASP A 127 -11.59 -1.02 4.41
N ASN A 128 -10.79 -0.66 5.39
CA ASN A 128 -10.73 0.71 5.91
C ASN A 128 -9.41 0.96 6.64
N LEU A 129 -8.37 1.22 5.86
CA LEU A 129 -7.07 1.56 6.37
C LEU A 129 -6.84 3.06 6.22
N THR A 130 -6.26 3.67 7.24
CA THR A 130 -5.82 5.07 7.22
C THR A 130 -4.34 5.12 7.53
N LEU A 131 -3.58 5.86 6.73
CA LEU A 131 -2.14 6.04 6.88
C LEU A 131 -1.78 7.50 6.72
N GLY A 132 -0.93 8.02 7.58
CA GLY A 132 -0.39 9.38 7.50
C GLY A 132 1.13 9.34 7.49
N PHE A 133 1.71 10.08 6.54
CA PHE A 133 3.17 10.20 6.38
C PHE A 133 3.58 11.67 6.32
N ASP A 134 4.60 12.02 7.10
CA ASP A 134 5.36 13.26 6.96
C ASP A 134 6.68 12.92 6.27
N LYS A 135 6.78 13.24 4.99
CA LYS A 135 7.85 12.75 4.11
C LYS A 135 7.87 11.21 4.17
N ASP A 136 8.96 10.63 4.69
CA ASP A 136 9.16 9.19 4.77
C ASP A 136 8.79 8.60 6.16
N ARG A 137 8.24 9.43 7.07
CA ARG A 137 7.94 9.02 8.44
C ARG A 137 6.48 8.68 8.61
N CYS A 138 6.18 7.49 9.12
CA CYS A 138 4.84 7.13 9.54
C CYS A 138 4.47 7.95 10.79
N ILE A 139 3.44 8.79 10.69
CA ILE A 139 2.98 9.64 11.81
C ILE A 139 1.65 9.20 12.40
N SER A 140 0.81 8.58 11.60
CA SER A 140 -0.47 8.04 12.06
C SER A 140 -0.89 6.84 11.22
N SER A 141 -1.52 5.87 11.86
CA SER A 141 -2.13 4.75 11.17
C SER A 141 -3.31 4.22 11.97
N SER A 142 -4.30 3.69 11.29
CA SER A 142 -5.41 2.95 11.88
C SER A 142 -6.02 2.01 10.87
N GLY A 143 -6.59 0.93 11.37
CA GLY A 143 -7.26 -0.07 10.55
C GLY A 143 -6.64 -1.45 10.68
N ARG A 144 -7.16 -2.38 9.87
CA ARG A 144 -6.77 -3.79 9.91
C ARG A 144 -6.45 -4.29 8.51
N ILE A 145 -5.51 -5.21 8.45
CA ILE A 145 -5.22 -6.02 7.28
C ILE A 145 -5.60 -7.45 7.61
N ASN A 146 -6.35 -8.08 6.70
CA ASN A 146 -6.67 -9.49 6.73
C ASN A 146 -5.77 -10.20 5.73
N ALA A 147 -5.21 -11.32 6.13
CA ALA A 147 -4.41 -12.20 5.28
C ALA A 147 -5.06 -13.58 5.25
N MET A 148 -5.20 -14.15 4.06
CA MET A 148 -5.48 -15.59 3.88
C MET A 148 -4.21 -16.21 3.30
N VAL A 149 -3.73 -17.26 3.96
CA VAL A 149 -2.55 -18.00 3.55
C VAL A 149 -2.98 -19.41 3.22
N ASN A 150 -2.85 -19.78 1.96
CA ASN A 150 -3.14 -21.11 1.46
C ASN A 150 -1.83 -21.81 1.08
N ASP A 151 -1.85 -23.12 1.06
CA ASP A 151 -0.72 -23.96 0.69
C ASP A 151 0.53 -23.74 1.60
N LEU A 152 0.33 -23.32 2.85
CA LEU A 152 1.42 -23.19 3.82
C LEU A 152 1.90 -24.57 4.26
N GLU A 153 3.05 -25.00 3.76
CA GLU A 153 3.65 -26.27 4.14
C GLU A 153 4.51 -26.11 5.41
N LEU A 154 4.06 -26.74 6.50
CA LEU A 154 4.81 -26.80 7.76
C LEU A 154 4.93 -28.25 8.21
N PHE A 155 6.15 -28.73 8.42
CA PHE A 155 6.45 -30.10 8.89
C PHE A 155 5.87 -31.22 8.01
N GLY A 156 5.70 -30.97 6.71
CA GLY A 156 5.15 -31.92 5.75
C GLY A 156 3.62 -32.00 5.71
N GLU A 157 2.95 -31.11 6.42
CA GLU A 157 1.51 -30.90 6.35
C GLU A 157 1.18 -29.56 5.70
N VAL A 158 0.11 -29.50 4.93
CA VAL A 158 -0.37 -28.29 4.27
C VAL A 158 -1.46 -27.64 5.11
N TYR A 159 -1.29 -26.38 5.43
CA TYR A 159 -2.21 -25.59 6.25
C TYR A 159 -2.85 -24.47 5.44
N GLU A 160 -4.15 -24.28 5.66
CA GLU A 160 -4.86 -23.08 5.28
C GLU A 160 -5.13 -22.28 6.56
N THR A 161 -4.71 -21.03 6.59
CA THR A 161 -4.88 -20.18 7.75
C THR A 161 -5.20 -18.75 7.34
N SER A 162 -5.86 -18.03 8.23
CA SER A 162 -6.05 -16.60 8.08
C SER A 162 -5.31 -15.88 9.20
N ALA A 163 -4.92 -14.64 8.93
CA ALA A 163 -4.31 -13.77 9.92
C ALA A 163 -5.00 -12.40 9.88
N GLU A 164 -5.06 -11.76 11.02
CA GLU A 164 -5.49 -10.37 11.15
C GLU A 164 -4.33 -9.57 11.73
N ALA A 165 -4.03 -8.42 11.12
CA ALA A 165 -3.01 -7.52 11.58
C ALA A 165 -3.60 -6.15 11.89
N ASN A 166 -3.32 -5.62 13.08
CA ASN A 166 -3.59 -4.23 13.44
C ASN A 166 -2.36 -3.38 13.14
N ILE A 167 -2.57 -2.23 12.51
CA ILE A 167 -1.48 -1.36 12.04
C ILE A 167 -1.36 -0.14 12.94
N ASN A 168 -0.12 0.15 13.36
CA ASN A 168 0.24 1.30 14.15
C ASN A 168 1.51 1.96 13.62
N CYS A 169 1.62 3.30 13.76
CA CYS A 169 2.86 4.02 13.58
C CYS A 169 3.56 4.19 14.94
N GLU A 170 4.75 3.65 15.09
CA GLU A 170 5.57 3.81 16.30
C GLU A 170 7.02 4.12 15.90
N ASN A 171 7.62 5.11 16.53
CA ASN A 171 9.01 5.51 16.25
C ASN A 171 9.29 5.78 14.76
N ASN A 172 8.35 6.42 14.06
CA ASN A 172 8.38 6.70 12.62
C ASN A 172 8.35 5.46 11.70
N LYS A 173 8.12 4.28 12.25
CA LYS A 173 8.00 3.03 11.52
C LYS A 173 6.54 2.56 11.49
N LEU A 174 6.16 1.84 10.45
CA LEU A 174 4.88 1.16 10.38
C LEU A 174 5.00 -0.21 11.04
N ILE A 175 4.18 -0.48 12.04
CA ILE A 175 4.16 -1.75 12.76
C ILE A 175 2.81 -2.42 12.55
N ALA A 176 2.83 -3.66 12.08
CA ALA A 176 1.64 -4.50 11.94
C ALA A 176 1.74 -5.67 12.93
N ASN A 177 0.89 -5.66 13.96
CA ASN A 177 0.79 -6.77 14.91
C ASN A 177 -0.23 -7.77 14.41
N PHE A 178 0.18 -9.01 14.18
CA PHE A 178 -0.67 -10.04 13.57
C PHE A 178 -0.89 -11.25 14.45
N ILE A 179 -2.05 -11.89 14.25
CA ILE A 179 -2.45 -13.14 14.91
C ILE A 179 -3.13 -14.02 13.85
N THR A 180 -2.82 -15.32 13.84
CA THR A 180 -3.48 -16.28 12.95
C THR A 180 -4.77 -16.84 13.52
N PHE A 181 -5.71 -17.21 12.64
CA PHE A 181 -7.00 -17.80 12.94
C PHE A 181 -7.25 -19.05 12.06
N PRO A 182 -8.00 -20.07 12.52
CA PRO A 182 -8.69 -20.15 13.81
C PRO A 182 -7.77 -20.47 14.99
N ASN A 183 -6.52 -20.85 14.72
CA ASN A 183 -5.55 -21.22 15.73
C ASN A 183 -4.59 -20.05 16.01
N ALA A 184 -4.92 -19.21 16.98
CA ALA A 184 -4.01 -18.14 17.46
C ALA A 184 -2.64 -18.69 17.94
N ASP A 185 -2.59 -20.00 18.20
CA ASP A 185 -1.37 -20.72 18.60
C ASP A 185 -0.45 -21.06 17.42
N LEU A 186 -0.92 -20.93 16.15
CA LEU A 186 -0.09 -21.28 15.02
C LEU A 186 1.04 -20.28 14.84
N LEU A 187 0.70 -19.00 14.74
CA LEU A 187 1.68 -17.93 14.60
C LEU A 187 1.09 -16.61 15.10
N SER A 188 1.88 -15.86 15.84
CA SER A 188 1.60 -14.47 16.19
C SER A 188 2.89 -13.67 16.18
N GLY A 189 2.82 -12.37 15.92
CA GLY A 189 4.02 -11.56 15.86
C GLY A 189 3.79 -10.14 15.39
N ASN A 190 4.87 -9.52 14.95
CA ASN A 190 4.85 -8.19 14.39
C ASN A 190 5.69 -8.11 13.11
N ILE A 191 5.27 -7.25 12.22
CA ILE A 191 5.99 -6.83 11.03
C ILE A 191 6.33 -5.36 11.24
N VAL A 192 7.59 -5.01 11.11
CA VAL A 192 8.08 -3.63 11.20
C VAL A 192 8.57 -3.23 9.83
N ILE A 193 8.08 -2.09 9.32
CA ILE A 193 8.51 -1.52 8.03
C ILE A 193 9.08 -0.14 8.31
N ASP A 194 10.32 0.08 7.90
CA ASP A 194 10.99 1.37 8.04
C ASP A 194 10.78 2.29 6.81
N ASN A 195 11.36 3.48 6.86
CA ASN A 195 11.27 4.50 5.81
C ASN A 195 12.03 4.14 4.52
N GLU A 196 12.93 3.15 4.56
CA GLU A 196 13.64 2.64 3.39
C GLU A 196 12.95 1.40 2.79
N LEU A 197 11.72 1.10 3.26
CA LEU A 197 10.93 -0.08 2.90
C LEU A 197 11.63 -1.41 3.25
N ASN A 198 12.56 -1.39 4.22
CA ASN A 198 13.03 -2.62 4.81
C ASN A 198 11.97 -3.16 5.76
N TYR A 199 11.77 -4.46 5.73
CA TYR A 199 10.88 -5.13 6.65
C TYR A 199 11.61 -6.09 7.56
N GLU A 200 11.15 -6.16 8.79
CA GLU A 200 11.54 -7.15 9.79
C GLU A 200 10.27 -7.84 10.29
N ILE A 201 10.25 -9.16 10.24
CA ILE A 201 9.13 -9.98 10.73
C ILE A 201 9.62 -10.75 11.95
N PHE A 202 8.97 -10.52 13.08
CA PHE A 202 9.20 -11.27 14.31
C PHE A 202 7.94 -12.08 14.59
N GLY A 203 8.10 -13.39 14.73
CA GLY A 203 6.99 -14.28 15.00
C GLY A 203 7.32 -15.28 16.11
N ALA A 204 6.30 -15.66 16.86
CA ALA A 204 6.33 -16.74 17.82
C ALA A 204 5.24 -17.75 17.48
N SER A 205 5.57 -19.03 17.56
CA SER A 205 4.61 -20.12 17.38
C SER A 205 4.59 -20.99 18.61
N ARG A 206 3.44 -21.03 19.30
CA ARG A 206 3.24 -21.94 20.43
C ARG A 206 3.27 -23.42 20.00
N MET A 207 2.94 -23.69 18.75
CA MET A 207 3.09 -25.03 18.21
C MET A 207 4.55 -25.46 18.14
N LEU A 208 5.44 -24.54 17.71
CA LEU A 208 6.89 -24.74 17.76
C LEU A 208 7.38 -24.91 19.19
N GLU A 209 6.89 -24.10 20.15
CA GLU A 209 7.21 -24.27 21.58
C GLU A 209 6.86 -25.67 22.07
N LYS A 210 5.65 -26.18 21.81
CA LYS A 210 5.23 -27.52 22.22
C LYS A 210 6.06 -28.66 21.59
N ILE A 211 6.39 -28.52 20.30
CA ILE A 211 7.24 -29.50 19.60
C ILE A 211 8.65 -29.47 20.18
N LEU A 212 9.17 -28.28 20.47
CA LEU A 212 10.47 -28.09 21.09
C LEU A 212 10.52 -28.60 22.55
N GLU A 213 9.49 -28.36 23.36
CA GLU A 213 9.37 -28.93 24.69
C GLU A 213 9.39 -30.46 24.66
N GLN A 214 8.74 -31.08 23.68
CA GLN A 214 8.80 -32.54 23.47
C GLN A 214 10.16 -33.02 22.99
N SER A 215 10.92 -32.20 22.25
CA SER A 215 12.28 -32.51 21.79
C SER A 215 13.37 -32.08 22.79
N LEU A 216 13.09 -31.15 23.70
CA LEU A 216 14.00 -30.66 24.76
C LEU A 216 14.30 -31.72 25.85
N THR A 217 13.52 -32.80 25.92
CA THR A 217 13.99 -34.02 26.61
C THR A 217 15.30 -34.55 26.05
N ALA A 218 15.77 -34.03 24.91
CA ALA A 218 17.04 -34.35 24.25
C ALA A 218 18.15 -33.29 24.43
N GLY A 219 17.96 -32.23 25.21
CA GLY A 219 19.02 -31.28 25.61
C GLY A 219 19.41 -30.22 24.56
N VAL A 220 18.58 -29.98 23.54
CA VAL A 220 18.81 -28.95 22.51
C VAL A 220 18.02 -27.70 22.84
N ASN A 221 18.69 -26.57 23.07
CA ASN A 221 18.07 -25.29 23.35
C ASN A 221 17.77 -24.59 22.01
N VAL A 222 16.53 -24.63 21.53
CA VAL A 222 16.09 -24.00 20.28
C VAL A 222 15.18 -22.83 20.62
N ASN A 223 15.48 -21.66 20.08
CA ASN A 223 14.62 -20.48 20.25
C ASN A 223 13.40 -20.61 19.31
N PRO A 224 12.16 -20.59 19.82
CA PRO A 224 10.96 -20.74 19.01
C PRO A 224 10.58 -19.48 18.19
N SER A 225 11.44 -18.48 18.18
CA SER A 225 11.21 -17.24 17.40
C SER A 225 11.54 -17.43 15.92
N ILE A 226 10.64 -16.94 15.08
CA ILE A 226 10.84 -16.84 13.64
C ILE A 226 11.21 -15.38 13.36
N GLU A 227 12.35 -15.18 12.69
CA GLU A 227 12.84 -13.86 12.32
C GLU A 227 13.18 -13.85 10.83
N PHE A 228 12.56 -12.92 10.09
CA PHE A 228 12.83 -12.66 8.68
C PHE A 228 13.07 -11.18 8.48
N GLN A 229 14.02 -10.86 7.62
CA GLN A 229 14.28 -9.48 7.22
C GLN A 229 14.48 -9.40 5.71
N GLY A 230 14.15 -8.28 5.12
CA GLY A 230 14.32 -8.04 3.71
C GLY A 230 13.93 -6.63 3.32
N ASN A 231 13.82 -6.41 2.01
CA ASN A 231 13.36 -5.14 1.47
C ASN A 231 12.17 -5.39 0.53
N ILE A 232 11.14 -4.55 0.61
CA ILE A 232 9.90 -4.69 -0.19
C ILE A 232 10.21 -4.64 -1.69
N HIS A 233 11.16 -3.80 -2.13
CA HIS A 233 11.58 -3.74 -3.52
C HIS A 233 12.08 -5.09 -4.06
N SER A 234 12.70 -5.90 -3.20
CA SER A 234 13.18 -7.23 -3.59
C SER A 234 12.08 -8.27 -3.75
N LEU A 235 10.92 -8.06 -3.10
CA LEU A 235 9.75 -8.94 -3.22
C LEU A 235 8.94 -8.66 -4.49
N LEU A 236 9.08 -7.46 -5.06
CA LEU A 236 8.34 -7.02 -6.25
C LEU A 236 9.11 -7.28 -7.55
N ARG A 237 10.34 -7.76 -7.48
CA ARG A 237 11.18 -8.20 -8.61
C ARG A 237 11.04 -9.71 -8.80
#